data_dd3015064303c818044ea413f7297643
#
_entry.id   dd3015064303c818044ea413f7297643
#
_cell.length_a   1.000
_cell.length_b   1.000
_cell.length_c   1.000
_cell.angle_alpha   90.00
_cell.angle_beta   90.00
_cell.angle_gamma   90.00
#
_symmetry.space_group_name_H-M   'P 1'
#
loop_
_entity.id
_entity.type
_entity.pdbx_description
1 polymer ?
#
loop_
_entity_poly.entity_id
_entity_poly.type
_entity_poly.pdbx_seq_one_letter_code
_entity_poly.pdbx_strand_id
1 'polypeptide(L)'
;MANKTRELILGAFITLARRNPQRTSFTMTEIAAEAGISRQAIYQKHFNNFEDIIDYIHKETDQRIFNNFNNYCPERDGDPITFLADHILPLIYEKREVVGTLYNSQATTCWREFLREKYSQWVLKNVNYQLKYNFSEEDIAYIITTMAISFIEVWIRKDNPTPPEEFRETFIQLSKTSLCDYIVS
;
A
#
# COMPACT_ATOMS: atom_id res chain seq x y z
N MET A 1 -5.44 -26.61 -0.09
CA MET A 1 -4.61 -26.69 -1.32
C MET A 1 -4.74 -25.46 -2.22
N ALA A 2 -5.91 -24.83 -2.39
CA ALA A 2 -6.06 -23.65 -3.27
C ALA A 2 -5.22 -22.43 -2.83
N ASN A 3 -5.07 -22.21 -1.51
CA ASN A 3 -4.32 -21.07 -0.96
C ASN A 3 -2.81 -21.19 -1.26
N LYS A 4 -2.23 -22.38 -1.10
CA LYS A 4 -0.79 -22.62 -1.30
C LYS A 4 -0.31 -22.25 -2.72
N THR A 5 -1.11 -22.56 -3.77
CA THR A 5 -0.74 -22.21 -5.15
C THR A 5 -0.77 -20.70 -5.38
N ARG A 6 -1.73 -19.99 -4.79
CA ARG A 6 -1.79 -18.52 -4.88
C ARG A 6 -0.61 -17.86 -4.16
N GLU A 7 -0.22 -18.37 -3.01
CA GLU A 7 0.98 -17.93 -2.29
C GLU A 7 2.26 -18.13 -3.10
N LEU A 8 2.38 -19.27 -3.81
CA LEU A 8 3.51 -19.51 -4.71
C LEU A 8 3.54 -18.51 -5.87
N ILE A 9 2.39 -18.20 -6.47
CA ILE A 9 2.27 -17.20 -7.55
C ILE A 9 2.66 -15.81 -7.04
N LEU A 10 2.17 -15.41 -5.87
CA LEU A 10 2.52 -14.15 -5.22
C LEU A 10 4.02 -14.06 -4.94
N GLY A 11 4.60 -15.08 -4.33
CA GLY A 11 6.04 -15.13 -4.03
C GLY A 11 6.90 -15.06 -5.29
N ALA A 12 6.50 -15.75 -6.36
CA ALA A 12 7.16 -15.71 -7.66
C ALA A 12 7.13 -14.31 -8.28
N PHE A 13 5.97 -13.66 -8.28
CA PHE A 13 5.86 -12.29 -8.77
C PHE A 13 6.76 -11.33 -7.96
N ILE A 14 6.72 -11.37 -6.64
CA ILE A 14 7.54 -10.51 -5.78
C ILE A 14 9.03 -10.72 -6.06
N THR A 15 9.46 -11.97 -6.24
CA THR A 15 10.85 -12.30 -6.58
C THR A 15 11.26 -11.72 -7.94
N LEU A 16 10.44 -11.90 -8.97
CA LEU A 16 10.69 -11.36 -10.31
C LEU A 16 10.72 -9.84 -10.33
N ALA A 17 9.78 -9.19 -9.64
CA ALA A 17 9.67 -7.73 -9.55
C ALA A 17 10.88 -7.11 -8.82
N ARG A 18 11.36 -7.74 -7.75
CA ARG A 18 12.58 -7.30 -7.01
C ARG A 18 13.84 -7.43 -7.85
N ARG A 19 13.98 -8.51 -8.63
CA ARG A 19 15.12 -8.71 -9.53
C ARG A 19 15.09 -7.77 -10.74
N ASN A 20 13.92 -7.34 -11.16
CA ASN A 20 13.71 -6.55 -12.38
C ASN A 20 12.76 -5.35 -12.14
N PRO A 21 13.12 -4.38 -11.28
CA PRO A 21 12.21 -3.32 -10.85
C PRO A 21 11.76 -2.40 -11.98
N GLN A 22 12.52 -2.32 -13.07
CA GLN A 22 12.21 -1.48 -14.24
C GLN A 22 11.24 -2.14 -15.24
N ARG A 23 10.92 -3.41 -15.06
CA ARG A 23 9.97 -4.09 -15.95
C ARG A 23 8.53 -3.72 -15.59
N THR A 24 7.73 -3.48 -16.62
CA THR A 24 6.31 -3.09 -16.50
C THR A 24 5.36 -4.30 -16.47
N SER A 25 5.84 -5.48 -16.87
CA SER A 25 5.03 -6.71 -16.86
C SER A 25 5.90 -7.96 -16.85
N PHE A 26 5.27 -9.08 -16.49
CA PHE A 26 5.85 -10.42 -16.55
C PHE A 26 4.89 -11.37 -17.25
N THR A 27 5.41 -12.29 -18.03
CA THR A 27 4.59 -13.30 -18.71
C THR A 27 4.12 -14.37 -17.74
N MET A 28 2.97 -14.98 -18.01
CA MET A 28 2.47 -16.12 -17.24
C MET A 28 3.47 -17.30 -17.24
N THR A 29 4.32 -17.41 -18.27
CA THR A 29 5.37 -18.43 -18.34
C THR A 29 6.49 -18.15 -17.35
N GLU A 30 6.96 -16.91 -17.24
CA GLU A 30 7.99 -16.51 -16.27
C GLU A 30 7.50 -16.72 -14.84
N ILE A 31 6.27 -16.29 -14.55
CA ILE A 31 5.66 -16.47 -13.22
C ILE A 31 5.50 -17.95 -12.87
N ALA A 32 5.06 -18.78 -13.82
CA ALA A 32 4.93 -20.22 -13.62
C ALA A 32 6.29 -20.88 -13.35
N ALA A 33 7.31 -20.51 -14.13
CA ALA A 33 8.67 -21.04 -13.97
C ALA A 33 9.26 -20.65 -12.59
N GLU A 34 9.15 -19.39 -12.19
CA GLU A 34 9.64 -18.92 -10.87
C GLU A 34 8.86 -19.57 -9.71
N ALA A 35 7.54 -19.78 -9.88
CA ALA A 35 6.68 -20.44 -8.89
C ALA A 35 6.90 -21.97 -8.81
N GLY A 36 7.63 -22.57 -9.75
CA GLY A 36 7.83 -24.02 -9.84
C GLY A 36 6.53 -24.79 -10.16
N ILE A 37 5.60 -24.18 -10.91
CA ILE A 37 4.31 -24.78 -11.29
C ILE A 37 4.07 -24.69 -12.80
N SER A 38 3.09 -25.44 -13.33
CA SER A 38 2.69 -25.31 -14.72
C SER A 38 1.86 -24.05 -14.97
N ARG A 39 1.91 -23.49 -16.19
CA ARG A 39 1.00 -22.42 -16.62
C ARG A 39 -0.48 -22.81 -16.43
N GLN A 40 -0.82 -24.06 -16.70
CA GLN A 40 -2.18 -24.58 -16.54
C GLN A 40 -2.62 -24.50 -15.06
N ALA A 41 -1.72 -24.71 -14.12
CA ALA A 41 -2.01 -24.57 -12.68
C ALA A 41 -2.33 -23.12 -12.29
N ILE A 42 -1.76 -22.11 -12.97
CA ILE A 42 -2.12 -20.71 -12.77
C ILE A 42 -3.54 -20.44 -13.25
N TYR A 43 -3.86 -20.84 -14.49
CA TYR A 43 -5.21 -20.65 -15.06
C TYR A 43 -6.30 -21.36 -14.24
N GLN A 44 -6.02 -22.55 -13.71
CA GLN A 44 -6.95 -23.27 -12.81
C GLN A 44 -7.21 -22.53 -11.48
N LYS A 45 -6.42 -21.51 -11.14
CA LYS A 45 -6.62 -20.64 -9.96
C LYS A 45 -7.28 -19.32 -10.31
N HIS A 46 -7.86 -19.21 -11.50
CA HIS A 46 -8.60 -18.05 -11.99
C HIS A 46 -7.75 -16.81 -12.28
N PHE A 47 -6.48 -16.98 -12.62
CA PHE A 47 -5.64 -15.92 -13.17
C PHE A 47 -5.52 -16.13 -14.69
N ASN A 48 -6.21 -15.30 -15.46
CA ASN A 48 -6.24 -15.42 -16.92
C ASN A 48 -5.12 -14.63 -17.60
N ASN A 49 -4.64 -13.60 -16.94
CA ASN A 49 -3.60 -12.69 -17.40
C ASN A 49 -2.77 -12.16 -16.24
N PHE A 50 -1.80 -11.32 -16.54
CA PHE A 50 -0.92 -10.70 -15.57
C PHE A 50 -1.68 -9.72 -14.66
N GLU A 51 -2.61 -8.98 -15.22
CA GLU A 51 -3.42 -7.99 -14.51
C GLU A 51 -4.25 -8.62 -13.39
N ASP A 52 -4.83 -9.82 -13.64
CA ASP A 52 -5.55 -10.58 -12.60
C ASP A 52 -4.65 -10.91 -11.39
N ILE A 53 -3.37 -11.20 -11.65
CA ILE A 53 -2.40 -11.45 -10.58
C ILE A 53 -2.11 -10.16 -9.80
N ILE A 54 -1.92 -9.04 -10.48
CA ILE A 54 -1.68 -7.74 -9.86
C ILE A 54 -2.87 -7.32 -8.99
N ASP A 55 -4.09 -7.43 -9.51
CA ASP A 55 -5.31 -7.11 -8.76
C ASP A 55 -5.48 -7.99 -7.52
N TYR A 56 -5.16 -9.27 -7.64
CA TYR A 56 -5.17 -10.19 -6.50
C TYR A 56 -4.14 -9.77 -5.45
N ILE A 57 -2.91 -9.43 -5.88
CA ILE A 57 -1.85 -8.98 -4.97
C ILE A 57 -2.25 -7.70 -4.22
N HIS A 58 -2.82 -6.73 -4.93
CA HIS A 58 -3.30 -5.50 -4.33
C HIS A 58 -4.35 -5.77 -3.24
N LYS A 59 -5.36 -6.56 -3.58
CA LYS A 59 -6.44 -6.91 -2.64
C LYS A 59 -5.92 -7.69 -1.43
N GLU A 60 -5.10 -8.71 -1.66
CA GLU A 60 -4.57 -9.57 -0.60
C GLU A 60 -3.62 -8.82 0.34
N THR A 61 -2.82 -7.90 -0.22
CA THR A 61 -1.90 -7.09 0.56
C THR A 61 -2.65 -6.09 1.44
N ASP A 62 -3.70 -5.48 0.90
CA ASP A 62 -4.42 -4.40 1.53
C ASP A 62 -5.62 -4.85 2.40
N GLN A 63 -6.13 -6.06 2.22
CA GLN A 63 -7.38 -6.50 2.87
C GLN A 63 -7.37 -6.36 4.40
N ARG A 64 -6.29 -6.80 5.06
CA ARG A 64 -6.16 -6.70 6.52
C ARG A 64 -6.03 -5.25 6.99
N ILE A 65 -5.30 -4.45 6.23
CA ILE A 65 -5.11 -3.03 6.49
C ILE A 65 -6.46 -2.32 6.41
N PHE A 66 -7.19 -2.52 5.31
CA PHE A 66 -8.49 -1.90 5.10
C PHE A 66 -9.55 -2.34 6.10
N ASN A 67 -9.52 -3.59 6.53
CA ASN A 67 -10.42 -4.08 7.58
C ASN A 67 -10.21 -3.33 8.91
N ASN A 68 -8.96 -2.97 9.24
CA ASN A 68 -8.68 -2.14 10.41
C ASN A 68 -9.21 -0.72 10.25
N PHE A 69 -9.05 -0.11 9.07
CA PHE A 69 -9.67 1.19 8.77
C PHE A 69 -11.19 1.18 8.94
N ASN A 70 -11.86 0.12 8.49
CA ASN A 70 -13.32 0.00 8.63
C ASN A 70 -13.79 -0.17 10.09
N ASN A 71 -12.90 -0.58 10.98
CA ASN A 71 -13.18 -0.71 12.41
C ASN A 71 -12.82 0.56 13.21
N TYR A 72 -12.30 1.59 12.56
CA TYR A 72 -11.99 2.85 13.22
C TYR A 72 -13.24 3.51 13.79
N CYS A 73 -13.10 4.00 15.02
CA CYS A 73 -14.14 4.72 15.75
C CYS A 73 -13.51 5.90 16.51
N PRO A 74 -13.82 7.17 16.16
CA PRO A 74 -13.19 8.36 16.75
C PRO A 74 -13.26 8.40 18.28
N GLU A 75 -14.36 7.93 18.86
CA GLU A 75 -14.58 7.93 20.32
C GLU A 75 -13.65 6.97 21.05
N ARG A 76 -13.24 5.87 20.38
CA ARG A 76 -12.36 4.85 20.95
C ARG A 76 -10.91 5.07 20.59
N ASP A 77 -10.66 5.38 19.32
CA ASP A 77 -9.33 5.31 18.69
C ASP A 77 -8.67 6.68 18.56
N GLY A 78 -9.38 7.76 18.93
CA GLY A 78 -8.88 9.13 18.92
C GLY A 78 -8.74 9.71 17.51
N ASP A 79 -7.75 10.56 17.30
CA ASP A 79 -7.53 11.21 16.02
C ASP A 79 -7.00 10.23 14.95
N PRO A 80 -7.33 10.44 13.66
CA PRO A 80 -6.98 9.53 12.58
C PRO A 80 -5.45 9.35 12.38
N ILE A 81 -4.64 10.36 12.68
CA ILE A 81 -3.18 10.28 12.50
C ILE A 81 -2.57 9.36 13.55
N THR A 82 -2.98 9.51 14.80
CA THR A 82 -2.57 8.62 15.89
C THR A 82 -3.05 7.18 15.61
N PHE A 83 -4.28 7.01 15.15
CA PHE A 83 -4.79 5.70 14.74
C PHE A 83 -3.96 5.06 13.64
N LEU A 84 -3.60 5.82 12.59
CA LEU A 84 -2.70 5.32 11.54
C LEU A 84 -1.36 4.87 12.13
N ALA A 85 -0.76 5.70 12.99
CA ALA A 85 0.55 5.41 13.58
C ALA A 85 0.53 4.14 14.45
N ASP A 86 -0.53 3.95 15.25
CA ASP A 86 -0.61 2.88 16.24
C ASP A 86 -1.12 1.55 15.69
N HIS A 87 -2.02 1.59 14.69
CA HIS A 87 -2.72 0.40 14.21
C HIS A 87 -2.40 0.02 12.76
N ILE A 88 -2.02 0.99 11.92
CA ILE A 88 -1.82 0.74 10.49
C ILE A 88 -0.34 0.57 10.12
N LEU A 89 0.55 1.42 10.65
CA LEU A 89 1.98 1.27 10.36
C LEU A 89 2.53 -0.11 10.74
N PRO A 90 2.18 -0.74 11.89
CA PRO A 90 2.62 -2.09 12.21
C PRO A 90 2.17 -3.13 11.18
N LEU A 91 0.92 -3.04 10.68
CA LEU A 91 0.40 -3.96 9.65
C LEU A 91 1.13 -3.82 8.31
N ILE A 92 1.47 -2.58 7.93
CA ILE A 92 2.27 -2.30 6.73
C ILE A 92 3.68 -2.90 6.90
N TYR A 93 4.27 -2.72 8.07
CA TYR A 93 5.61 -3.23 8.37
C TYR A 93 5.69 -4.77 8.39
N GLU A 94 4.65 -5.45 8.88
CA GLU A 94 4.55 -6.92 8.77
C GLU A 94 4.69 -7.39 7.32
N LYS A 95 4.17 -6.63 6.37
CA LYS A 95 4.22 -6.90 4.93
C LYS A 95 5.28 -6.08 4.16
N ARG A 96 6.28 -5.52 4.86
CA ARG A 96 7.24 -4.56 4.30
C ARG A 96 7.91 -5.02 3.01
N GLU A 97 8.24 -6.30 2.88
CA GLU A 97 8.87 -6.84 1.69
C GLU A 97 7.94 -6.78 0.46
N VAL A 98 6.67 -7.14 0.65
CA VAL A 98 5.66 -7.08 -0.41
C VAL A 98 5.35 -5.63 -0.74
N VAL A 99 5.00 -4.82 0.25
CA VAL A 99 4.62 -3.41 0.08
C VAL A 99 5.78 -2.61 -0.51
N GLY A 100 7.00 -2.78 -0.03
CA GLY A 100 8.20 -2.14 -0.58
C GLY A 100 8.42 -2.52 -2.05
N THR A 101 8.19 -3.78 -2.41
CA THR A 101 8.28 -4.24 -3.80
C THR A 101 7.20 -3.59 -4.67
N LEU A 102 5.95 -3.48 -4.19
CA LEU A 102 4.86 -2.83 -4.91
C LEU A 102 5.16 -1.34 -5.18
N TYR A 103 5.79 -0.65 -4.25
CA TYR A 103 6.22 0.74 -4.46
C TYR A 103 7.45 0.90 -5.37
N ASN A 104 8.36 -0.08 -5.39
CA ASN A 104 9.61 0.01 -6.13
C ASN A 104 9.53 -0.54 -7.56
N SER A 105 8.52 -1.36 -7.89
CA SER A 105 8.37 -2.00 -9.20
C SER A 105 7.54 -1.15 -10.16
N GLN A 106 8.00 -1.06 -11.42
CA GLN A 106 7.20 -0.47 -12.49
C GLN A 106 6.01 -1.35 -12.93
N ALA A 107 6.04 -2.64 -12.63
CA ALA A 107 4.93 -3.55 -12.90
C ALA A 107 3.68 -3.26 -12.03
N THR A 108 3.81 -2.42 -11.01
CA THR A 108 2.75 -2.10 -10.05
C THR A 108 2.52 -0.60 -9.90
N THR A 109 2.73 0.18 -10.96
CA THR A 109 2.52 1.64 -10.95
C THR A 109 1.11 2.05 -10.56
N CYS A 110 0.10 1.21 -10.87
CA CYS A 110 -1.30 1.40 -10.47
C CYS A 110 -1.54 1.24 -8.96
N TRP A 111 -0.58 0.70 -8.19
CA TRP A 111 -0.71 0.49 -6.74
C TRP A 111 -1.02 1.79 -5.98
N ARG A 112 -0.30 2.85 -6.28
CA ARG A 112 -0.52 4.16 -5.63
C ARG A 112 -1.89 4.73 -5.92
N GLU A 113 -2.35 4.62 -7.17
CA GLU A 113 -3.67 5.11 -7.55
C GLU A 113 -4.78 4.31 -6.88
N PHE A 114 -4.66 2.99 -6.88
CA PHE A 114 -5.55 2.09 -6.14
C PHE A 114 -5.66 2.51 -4.65
N LEU A 115 -4.53 2.79 -3.98
CA LEU A 115 -4.56 3.22 -2.57
C LEU A 115 -5.20 4.60 -2.40
N ARG A 116 -4.86 5.58 -3.26
CA ARG A 116 -5.44 6.93 -3.19
C ARG A 116 -6.94 6.90 -3.36
N GLU A 117 -7.45 6.24 -4.38
CA GLU A 117 -8.89 6.12 -4.62
C GLU A 117 -9.59 5.49 -3.42
N LYS A 118 -9.10 4.36 -2.95
CA LYS A 118 -9.70 3.61 -1.86
C LYS A 118 -9.71 4.39 -0.53
N TYR A 119 -8.58 4.99 -0.15
CA TYR A 119 -8.46 5.66 1.14
C TYR A 119 -8.98 7.09 1.15
N SER A 120 -9.06 7.78 -0.01
CA SER A 120 -9.77 9.06 -0.08
C SER A 120 -11.25 8.92 0.24
N GLN A 121 -11.88 7.84 -0.21
CA GLN A 121 -13.28 7.55 0.16
C GLN A 121 -13.43 7.29 1.67
N TRP A 122 -12.45 6.66 2.29
CA TRP A 122 -12.46 6.47 3.74
C TRP A 122 -12.29 7.80 4.49
N VAL A 123 -11.38 8.67 4.04
CA VAL A 123 -11.17 10.02 4.62
C VAL A 123 -12.44 10.84 4.54
N LEU A 124 -13.09 10.90 3.36
CA LEU A 124 -14.37 11.61 3.16
C LEU A 124 -15.43 11.22 4.19
N LYS A 125 -15.47 9.95 4.55
CA LYS A 125 -16.50 9.40 5.44
C LYS A 125 -16.19 9.56 6.93
N ASN A 126 -14.91 9.54 7.31
CA ASN A 126 -14.50 9.31 8.70
C ASN A 126 -13.65 10.43 9.30
N VAL A 127 -13.20 11.40 8.50
CA VAL A 127 -12.33 12.49 8.97
C VAL A 127 -13.07 13.83 8.91
N ASN A 128 -13.10 14.53 10.03
CA ASN A 128 -13.57 15.91 10.07
C ASN A 128 -12.45 16.84 9.62
N TYR A 129 -12.72 17.67 8.62
CA TYR A 129 -11.75 18.63 8.07
C TYR A 129 -12.41 19.98 7.80
N GLN A 130 -11.57 21.00 7.73
CA GLN A 130 -12.04 22.35 7.39
C GLN A 130 -11.80 22.61 5.91
N LEU A 131 -12.85 23.04 5.19
CA LEU A 131 -12.69 23.51 3.82
C LEU A 131 -11.93 24.84 3.83
N LYS A 132 -10.84 24.89 3.08
CA LYS A 132 -9.99 26.07 2.92
C LYS A 132 -9.63 26.23 1.44
N TYR A 133 -9.38 27.47 1.05
CA TYR A 133 -8.82 27.80 -0.29
C TYR A 133 -9.72 27.38 -1.47
N ASN A 134 -11.05 27.33 -1.27
CA ASN A 134 -12.04 26.90 -2.30
C ASN A 134 -11.84 25.47 -2.85
N PHE A 135 -11.19 24.58 -2.08
CA PHE A 135 -11.14 23.17 -2.41
C PHE A 135 -12.44 22.47 -2.03
N SER A 136 -12.83 21.48 -2.83
CA SER A 136 -13.94 20.58 -2.50
C SER A 136 -13.56 19.60 -1.38
N GLU A 137 -14.53 18.88 -0.84
CA GLU A 137 -14.28 17.83 0.14
C GLU A 137 -13.42 16.70 -0.45
N GLU A 138 -13.66 16.36 -1.71
CA GLU A 138 -12.91 15.37 -2.46
C GLU A 138 -11.46 15.80 -2.64
N ASP A 139 -11.21 17.07 -2.96
CA ASP A 139 -9.85 17.62 -3.09
C ASP A 139 -9.08 17.51 -1.77
N ILE A 140 -9.71 17.89 -0.66
CA ILE A 140 -9.09 17.82 0.67
C ILE A 140 -8.82 16.37 1.07
N ALA A 141 -9.78 15.47 0.86
CA ALA A 141 -9.60 14.04 1.13
C ALA A 141 -8.46 13.44 0.29
N TYR A 142 -8.37 13.81 -0.98
CA TYR A 142 -7.29 13.39 -1.87
C TYR A 142 -5.92 13.89 -1.38
N ILE A 143 -5.82 15.16 -0.97
CA ILE A 143 -4.60 15.77 -0.44
C ILE A 143 -4.16 15.03 0.83
N ILE A 144 -5.04 14.87 1.81
CA ILE A 144 -4.75 14.18 3.08
C ILE A 144 -4.25 12.76 2.81
N THR A 145 -4.97 12.02 1.98
CA THR A 145 -4.63 10.64 1.63
C THR A 145 -3.27 10.56 0.93
N THR A 146 -3.02 11.46 -0.03
CA THR A 146 -1.76 11.49 -0.80
C THR A 146 -0.57 11.79 0.10
N MET A 147 -0.71 12.72 1.04
CA MET A 147 0.34 13.05 2.00
C MET A 147 0.66 11.84 2.90
N ALA A 148 -0.35 11.21 3.49
CA ALA A 148 -0.16 10.04 4.34
C ALA A 148 0.51 8.88 3.58
N ILE A 149 0.04 8.58 2.36
CA ILE A 149 0.65 7.57 1.48
C ILE A 149 2.10 7.91 1.17
N SER A 150 2.42 9.19 0.91
CA SER A 150 3.79 9.62 0.58
C SER A 150 4.75 9.42 1.75
N PHE A 151 4.34 9.71 2.99
CA PHE A 151 5.15 9.47 4.18
C PHE A 151 5.43 7.97 4.37
N ILE A 152 4.39 7.14 4.21
CA ILE A 152 4.50 5.68 4.30
C ILE A 152 5.41 5.14 3.19
N GLU A 153 5.25 5.62 1.96
CA GLU A 153 6.06 5.20 0.82
C GLU A 153 7.55 5.49 1.06
N VAL A 154 7.91 6.71 1.46
CA VAL A 154 9.31 7.10 1.73
C VAL A 154 9.92 6.24 2.83
N TRP A 155 9.14 5.86 3.84
CA TRP A 155 9.58 4.98 4.91
C TRP A 155 9.78 3.55 4.44
N ILE A 156 8.75 2.93 3.82
CA ILE A 156 8.71 1.49 3.55
C ILE A 156 9.56 1.06 2.34
N ARG A 157 9.93 2.01 1.45
CA ARG A 157 10.78 1.74 0.29
C ARG A 157 12.25 1.55 0.63
N LYS A 158 12.67 1.87 1.83
CA LYS A 158 14.05 1.66 2.29
C LYS A 158 14.37 0.17 2.32
N ASP A 159 15.61 -0.20 2.04
CA ASP A 159 16.06 -1.59 2.12
C ASP A 159 15.85 -2.17 3.52
N ASN A 160 16.01 -1.33 4.53
CA ASN A 160 15.81 -1.68 5.93
C ASN A 160 15.01 -0.56 6.63
N PRO A 161 13.68 -0.52 6.49
CA PRO A 161 12.86 0.50 7.11
C PRO A 161 12.93 0.36 8.64
N THR A 162 12.99 1.50 9.33
CA THR A 162 12.92 1.55 10.80
C THR A 162 11.69 0.82 11.32
N PRO A 163 11.75 0.12 12.46
CA PRO A 163 10.56 -0.46 13.09
C PRO A 163 9.43 0.58 13.29
N PRO A 164 8.17 0.17 13.23
CA PRO A 164 7.03 1.09 13.31
C PRO A 164 6.99 1.86 14.64
N GLU A 165 7.45 1.27 15.74
CA GLU A 165 7.53 1.91 17.05
C GLU A 165 8.47 3.12 17.05
N GLU A 166 9.58 3.04 16.30
CA GLU A 166 10.53 4.14 16.14
C GLU A 166 10.04 5.17 15.09
N PHE A 167 9.36 4.71 14.03
CA PHE A 167 8.84 5.59 13.00
C PHE A 167 7.58 6.34 13.43
N ARG A 168 6.86 5.85 14.40
CA ARG A 168 5.60 6.39 14.92
C ARG A 168 5.66 7.90 15.15
N GLU A 169 6.60 8.34 15.98
CA GLU A 169 6.70 9.76 16.32
C GLU A 169 7.08 10.61 15.10
N THR A 170 7.98 10.13 14.27
CA THR A 170 8.35 10.78 13.00
C THR A 170 7.14 10.94 12.10
N PHE A 171 6.30 9.91 11.95
CA PHE A 171 5.09 9.97 11.13
C PHE A 171 4.10 11.02 11.64
N ILE A 172 3.88 11.08 12.96
CA ILE A 172 3.01 12.08 13.59
C ILE A 172 3.56 13.50 13.40
N GLN A 173 4.87 13.70 13.53
CA GLN A 173 5.50 15.00 13.29
C GLN A 173 5.38 15.41 11.82
N LEU A 174 5.70 14.54 10.87
CA LEU A 174 5.54 14.80 9.44
C LEU A 174 4.12 15.24 9.09
N SER A 175 3.12 14.63 9.72
CA SER A 175 1.70 14.97 9.50
C SER A 175 1.31 16.36 10.00
N LYS A 176 2.12 16.99 10.84
CA LYS A 176 1.94 18.35 11.38
C LYS A 176 2.84 19.39 10.73
N THR A 177 3.83 18.96 9.96
CA THR A 177 4.86 19.81 9.35
C THR A 177 4.34 20.46 8.07
N SER A 178 4.60 21.76 7.89
CA SER A 178 4.28 22.47 6.65
C SER A 178 5.40 22.26 5.61
N LEU A 179 5.09 22.51 4.32
CA LEU A 179 6.12 22.47 3.26
C LEU A 179 7.28 23.43 3.52
N CYS A 180 7.00 24.58 4.16
CA CYS A 180 8.02 25.58 4.47
C CYS A 180 9.05 25.08 5.49
N ASP A 181 8.68 24.14 6.34
CA ASP A 181 9.57 23.61 7.38
C ASP A 181 10.68 22.70 6.81
N TYR A 182 10.53 22.26 5.54
CA TYR A 182 11.57 21.51 4.82
C TYR A 182 12.54 22.37 4.03
N ILE A 183 12.26 23.70 3.92
CA ILE A 183 13.05 24.62 3.11
C ILE A 183 13.91 25.46 4.06
N VAL A 184 15.24 25.31 3.93
CA VAL A 184 16.19 26.17 4.63
C VAL A 184 16.54 27.33 3.69
N SER A 185 16.27 28.57 4.13
CA SER A 185 16.63 29.80 3.43
C SER A 185 18.10 30.14 3.66
#